data_0b88c79fa69f7d960bac5694461ab1c0
#
_entry.id   0b88c79fa69f7d960bac5694461ab1c0
#
_cell.length_a   1.000
_cell.length_b   1.000
_cell.length_c   1.000
_cell.angle_alpha   90.00
_cell.angle_beta   90.00
_cell.angle_gamma   90.00
#
_symmetry.space_group_name_H-M   'P 1'
#
loop_
_entity.id
_entity.type
_entity.pdbx_description
1 polymer ?
#
loop_
_entity_poly.entity_id
_entity_poly.type
_entity_poly.pdbx_seq_one_letter_code
_entity_poly.pdbx_strand_id
1 'polypeptide(L)'
;MKKILFLLFVLFSVKTNAQSITLILNDPDKQSPTNVRVKPGGEVVTTIDSRAELATVHVIAKEGNYFLVNSYSTCSSDEMQLKQPGYIHYSVLGIFISNYANIAMPVYASSNKSGPLEKLKISDVFVNVLDYKNDMYYVFYKKLNKKFWVESKYLCNAACTTCN
;
A
#
# COMPACT_ATOMS: atom_id res chain seq x y z
N MET A 1 -48.11 30.17 -17.61
CA MET A 1 -47.85 29.00 -16.71
C MET A 1 -46.45 28.48 -16.99
N LYS A 2 -45.48 28.76 -16.09
CA LYS A 2 -44.09 28.33 -16.22
C LYS A 2 -43.95 26.95 -15.54
N LYS A 3 -43.63 25.91 -16.30
CA LYS A 3 -43.34 24.57 -15.79
C LYS A 3 -41.90 24.59 -15.22
N ILE A 4 -41.79 24.47 -13.88
CA ILE A 4 -40.53 24.30 -13.18
C ILE A 4 -40.18 22.82 -13.28
N LEU A 5 -39.12 22.50 -14.06
CA LEU A 5 -38.58 21.15 -14.17
C LEU A 5 -37.64 20.92 -12.96
N PHE A 6 -38.08 20.14 -11.97
CA PHE A 6 -37.29 19.73 -10.82
C PHE A 6 -36.36 18.60 -11.28
N LEU A 7 -35.09 18.93 -11.49
CA LEU A 7 -34.04 17.95 -11.78
C LEU A 7 -33.62 17.29 -10.47
N LEU A 8 -34.12 16.09 -10.22
CA LEU A 8 -33.75 15.28 -9.05
C LEU A 8 -32.35 14.71 -9.27
N PHE A 9 -31.33 15.35 -8.69
CA PHE A 9 -29.96 14.80 -8.64
C PHE A 9 -29.93 13.68 -7.60
N VAL A 10 -30.07 12.44 -8.06
CA VAL A 10 -29.84 11.25 -7.22
C VAL A 10 -28.33 11.09 -7.05
N LEU A 11 -27.81 11.58 -5.93
CA LEU A 11 -26.44 11.32 -5.50
C LEU A 11 -26.35 9.83 -5.14
N PHE A 12 -25.93 9.02 -6.08
CA PHE A 12 -25.46 7.66 -5.78
C PHE A 12 -24.17 7.76 -4.97
N SER A 13 -24.30 7.71 -3.65
CA SER A 13 -23.18 7.48 -2.76
C SER A 13 -22.68 6.05 -2.97
N VAL A 14 -21.75 5.88 -3.89
CA VAL A 14 -21.01 4.62 -4.00
C VAL A 14 -20.19 4.49 -2.72
N LYS A 15 -20.69 3.71 -1.75
CA LYS A 15 -19.88 3.26 -0.63
C LYS A 15 -18.84 2.29 -1.19
N THR A 16 -17.71 2.81 -1.63
CA THR A 16 -16.54 1.98 -1.82
C THR A 16 -16.12 1.51 -0.44
N ASN A 17 -16.32 0.22 -0.14
CA ASN A 17 -15.67 -0.42 0.99
C ASN A 17 -14.17 -0.35 0.70
N ALA A 18 -13.51 0.71 1.11
CA ALA A 18 -12.08 0.82 1.05
C ALA A 18 -11.51 -0.21 2.03
N GLN A 19 -10.99 -1.30 1.50
CA GLN A 19 -10.26 -2.26 2.29
C GLN A 19 -9.03 -1.55 2.85
N SER A 20 -8.96 -1.40 4.17
CA SER A 20 -7.78 -0.83 4.81
C SER A 20 -6.66 -1.87 4.83
N ILE A 21 -5.45 -1.45 4.57
CA ILE A 21 -4.26 -2.30 4.62
C ILE A 21 -3.13 -1.60 5.37
N THR A 22 -2.19 -2.38 5.89
CA THR A 22 -0.96 -1.86 6.47
C THR A 22 0.20 -2.12 5.51
N LEU A 23 0.99 -1.09 5.21
CA LEU A 23 2.19 -1.18 4.39
C LEU A 23 3.41 -0.73 5.19
N ILE A 24 4.58 -1.23 4.80
CA ILE A 24 5.85 -0.84 5.37
C ILE A 24 6.37 0.38 4.60
N LEU A 25 6.77 1.40 5.34
CA LEU A 25 7.46 2.57 4.83
C LEU A 25 8.97 2.26 4.79
N ASN A 26 9.51 2.19 3.59
CA ASN A 26 10.94 1.97 3.36
C ASN A 26 11.43 2.97 2.31
N ASP A 27 11.71 4.18 2.77
CA ASP A 27 12.27 5.23 1.91
C ASP A 27 13.74 4.93 1.63
N PRO A 28 14.16 4.84 0.38
CA PRO A 28 15.57 4.68 0.01
C PRO A 28 16.41 5.90 0.37
N ASP A 29 15.81 7.10 0.44
CA ASP A 29 16.47 8.30 0.95
C ASP A 29 16.52 8.24 2.48
N LYS A 30 17.68 7.91 3.01
CA LYS A 30 17.92 7.87 4.46
C LYS A 30 18.43 9.20 5.02
N GLN A 31 18.50 10.27 4.22
CA GLN A 31 18.96 11.59 4.66
C GLN A 31 17.81 12.44 5.19
N SER A 32 16.60 12.24 4.67
CA SER A 32 15.42 13.01 5.04
C SER A 32 14.23 12.11 5.44
N PRO A 33 13.32 12.61 6.31
CA PRO A 33 12.06 11.92 6.59
C PRO A 33 11.18 11.85 5.34
N THR A 34 10.33 10.84 5.28
CA THR A 34 9.38 10.67 4.16
C THR A 34 8.27 11.71 4.22
N ASN A 35 8.03 12.36 3.09
CA ASN A 35 7.00 13.38 2.94
C ASN A 35 5.59 12.79 2.84
N VAL A 36 4.68 13.31 3.66
CA VAL A 36 3.22 13.11 3.57
C VAL A 36 2.60 14.37 2.98
N ARG A 37 1.76 14.24 1.95
CA ARG A 37 1.27 15.38 1.15
C ARG A 37 -0.24 15.54 1.24
N VAL A 38 -0.75 16.78 1.07
CA VAL A 38 -2.22 17.06 1.07
C VAL A 38 -2.95 16.37 -0.08
N LYS A 39 -2.27 16.17 -1.22
CA LYS A 39 -2.79 15.52 -2.44
C LYS A 39 -1.64 14.92 -3.23
N PRO A 40 -1.89 14.02 -4.17
CA PRO A 40 -0.88 13.50 -5.08
C PRO A 40 -0.01 14.60 -5.69
N GLY A 41 1.31 14.55 -5.45
CA GLY A 41 2.27 15.56 -5.92
C GLY A 41 2.14 16.95 -5.31
N GLY A 42 1.25 17.16 -4.33
CA GLY A 42 1.00 18.46 -3.69
C GLY A 42 1.98 18.81 -2.58
N GLU A 43 1.61 19.85 -1.81
CA GLU A 43 2.39 20.34 -0.67
C GLU A 43 2.55 19.28 0.43
N VAL A 44 3.65 19.36 1.16
CA VAL A 44 3.94 18.52 2.31
C VAL A 44 3.17 19.06 3.52
N VAL A 45 2.38 18.19 4.16
CA VAL A 45 1.64 18.53 5.39
C VAL A 45 2.34 18.05 6.65
N THR A 46 3.08 16.96 6.54
CA THR A 46 3.88 16.40 7.63
C THR A 46 4.92 15.44 7.06
N THR A 47 5.76 14.90 7.93
CA THR A 47 6.76 13.89 7.57
C THR A 47 6.69 12.73 8.55
N ILE A 48 7.09 11.54 8.08
CA ILE A 48 7.28 10.35 8.91
C ILE A 48 8.76 10.00 8.90
N ASP A 49 9.37 9.94 10.08
CA ASP A 49 10.78 9.57 10.20
C ASP A 49 10.92 8.05 10.32
N SER A 50 11.41 7.44 9.25
CA SER A 50 11.72 5.99 9.18
C SER A 50 13.21 5.72 8.96
N ARG A 51 14.08 6.69 9.28
CA ARG A 51 15.53 6.58 9.03
C ARG A 51 16.22 5.63 10.01
N ALA A 52 15.82 5.67 11.27
CA ALA A 52 16.41 4.84 12.32
C ALA A 52 15.80 3.43 12.36
N GLU A 53 14.50 3.32 12.03
CA GLU A 53 13.75 2.07 12.05
C GLU A 53 12.65 2.07 10.99
N LEU A 54 12.23 0.89 10.55
CA LEU A 54 11.10 0.79 9.64
C LEU A 54 9.83 1.25 10.34
N ALA A 55 8.98 1.96 9.60
CA ALA A 55 7.64 2.32 10.03
C ALA A 55 6.61 1.53 9.23
N THR A 56 5.45 1.30 9.82
CA THR A 56 4.26 0.84 9.12
C THR A 56 3.28 1.99 9.00
N VAL A 57 2.52 2.04 7.90
CA VAL A 57 1.49 3.03 7.67
C VAL A 57 0.15 2.35 7.43
N HIS A 58 -0.92 2.91 7.98
CA HIS A 58 -2.27 2.45 7.74
C HIS A 58 -2.86 3.17 6.53
N VAL A 59 -3.11 2.41 5.48
CA VAL A 59 -3.65 2.91 4.20
C VAL A 59 -5.16 2.80 4.22
N ILE A 60 -5.85 3.89 3.88
CA ILE A 60 -7.32 3.97 3.84
C ILE A 60 -7.88 4.17 2.43
N ALA A 61 -7.05 4.59 1.47
CA ALA A 61 -7.44 4.72 0.07
C ALA A 61 -6.21 4.75 -0.84
N LYS A 62 -6.46 4.68 -2.15
CA LYS A 62 -5.43 4.82 -3.19
C LYS A 62 -5.90 5.77 -4.27
N GLU A 63 -5.00 6.64 -4.75
CA GLU A 63 -5.24 7.53 -5.87
C GLU A 63 -4.00 7.57 -6.79
N GLY A 64 -4.16 7.01 -8.00
CA GLY A 64 -3.05 6.89 -8.95
C GLY A 64 -1.85 6.13 -8.34
N ASN A 65 -0.72 6.80 -8.26
CA ASN A 65 0.53 6.29 -7.69
C ASN A 65 0.69 6.60 -6.19
N TYR A 66 -0.34 7.08 -5.51
CA TYR A 66 -0.28 7.49 -4.12
C TYR A 66 -1.26 6.70 -3.27
N PHE A 67 -0.88 6.47 -2.03
CA PHE A 67 -1.70 5.88 -0.99
C PHE A 67 -2.04 6.95 0.05
N LEU A 68 -3.33 7.07 0.37
CA LEU A 68 -3.82 7.91 1.45
C LEU A 68 -3.66 7.17 2.78
N VAL A 69 -2.92 7.75 3.69
CA VAL A 69 -2.64 7.19 5.01
C VAL A 69 -3.19 8.09 6.11
N ASN A 70 -3.62 7.51 7.22
CA ASN A 70 -4.16 8.24 8.37
C ASN A 70 -3.36 8.05 9.65
N SER A 71 -2.56 6.99 9.73
CA SER A 71 -1.73 6.69 10.91
C SER A 71 -0.47 5.95 10.51
N TYR A 72 0.47 5.89 11.44
CA TYR A 72 1.69 5.10 11.32
C TYR A 72 2.15 4.60 12.69
N SER A 73 2.97 3.57 12.70
CA SER A 73 3.69 3.09 13.89
C SER A 73 5.13 2.75 13.53
N THR A 74 6.01 2.77 14.52
CA THR A 74 7.39 2.29 14.39
C THR A 74 7.61 1.10 15.32
N CYS A 75 8.77 0.46 15.28
CA CYS A 75 9.08 -0.65 16.17
C CYS A 75 9.11 -0.25 17.65
N SER A 76 9.42 1.00 17.92
CA SER A 76 9.55 1.55 19.27
C SER A 76 8.34 2.35 19.74
N SER A 77 7.33 2.53 18.91
CA SER A 77 6.17 3.37 19.21
C SER A 77 4.83 2.71 18.88
N ASP A 78 3.82 3.01 19.68
CA ASP A 78 2.43 2.70 19.39
C ASP A 78 1.94 3.44 18.12
N GLU A 79 0.74 3.10 17.68
CA GLU A 79 0.12 3.75 16.53
C GLU A 79 -0.10 5.24 16.77
N MET A 80 0.48 6.06 15.92
CA MET A 80 0.37 7.51 15.92
C MET A 80 -0.56 7.97 14.81
N GLN A 81 -1.63 8.68 15.19
CA GLN A 81 -2.57 9.27 14.24
C GLN A 81 -1.96 10.52 13.60
N LEU A 82 -2.09 10.63 12.29
CA LEU A 82 -1.78 11.88 11.60
C LEU A 82 -2.85 12.94 11.93
N LYS A 83 -2.46 14.20 12.09
CA LYS A 83 -3.42 15.31 12.32
C LYS A 83 -4.47 15.40 11.21
N GLN A 84 -4.10 15.03 10.01
CA GLN A 84 -4.99 14.84 8.86
C GLN A 84 -4.42 13.73 7.98
N PRO A 85 -5.27 12.94 7.31
CA PRO A 85 -4.81 11.97 6.33
C PRO A 85 -3.99 12.63 5.22
N GLY A 86 -3.00 11.92 4.70
CA GLY A 86 -2.15 12.46 3.65
C GLY A 86 -1.61 11.37 2.73
N TYR A 87 -1.05 11.81 1.61
CA TYR A 87 -0.65 10.95 0.51
C TYR A 87 0.85 10.65 0.55
N ILE A 88 1.18 9.38 0.40
CA ILE A 88 2.56 8.88 0.24
C ILE A 88 2.68 8.17 -1.11
N HIS A 89 3.75 8.41 -1.84
CA HIS A 89 3.99 7.77 -3.14
C HIS A 89 4.38 6.30 -2.96
N TYR A 90 3.90 5.41 -3.87
CA TYR A 90 4.14 3.96 -3.79
C TYR A 90 5.62 3.56 -3.78
N SER A 91 6.52 4.39 -4.31
CA SER A 91 7.95 4.05 -4.43
C SER A 91 8.65 3.84 -3.09
N VAL A 92 8.07 4.37 -2.02
CA VAL A 92 8.58 4.24 -0.65
C VAL A 92 7.70 3.32 0.21
N LEU A 93 6.62 2.77 -0.34
CA LEU A 93 5.70 1.87 0.34
C LEU A 93 5.78 0.46 -0.22
N GLY A 94 5.73 -0.52 0.65
CA GLY A 94 5.78 -1.90 0.22
C GLY A 94 5.50 -2.90 1.34
N ILE A 95 5.90 -4.13 1.07
CA ILE A 95 5.66 -5.26 1.95
C ILE A 95 6.78 -6.29 1.72
N PHE A 96 7.09 -7.12 2.71
CA PHE A 96 8.01 -8.23 2.50
C PHE A 96 7.28 -9.43 1.90
N ILE A 97 7.91 -10.08 0.93
CA ILE A 97 7.53 -11.44 0.56
C ILE A 97 8.18 -12.37 1.60
N SER A 98 7.31 -13.07 2.34
CA SER A 98 7.69 -13.98 3.40
C SER A 98 7.29 -15.39 3.01
N ASN A 99 8.18 -16.08 2.33
CA ASN A 99 7.97 -17.45 1.85
C ASN A 99 8.95 -18.39 2.51
N TYR A 100 8.85 -18.51 3.85
CA TYR A 100 9.79 -19.31 4.66
C TYR A 100 9.82 -20.79 4.29
N ALA A 101 8.72 -21.34 3.79
CA ALA A 101 8.70 -22.71 3.28
C ALA A 101 9.50 -22.87 1.97
N ASN A 102 10.03 -21.78 1.41
CA ASN A 102 10.75 -21.74 0.13
C ASN A 102 10.02 -22.49 -0.99
N ILE A 103 8.69 -22.45 -0.95
CA ILE A 103 7.82 -23.06 -1.96
C ILE A 103 7.76 -22.18 -3.21
N ALA A 104 7.44 -22.80 -4.34
CA ALA A 104 7.22 -22.05 -5.58
C ALA A 104 5.88 -21.32 -5.51
N MET A 105 5.93 -20.03 -5.14
CA MET A 105 4.78 -19.14 -4.98
C MET A 105 4.18 -18.79 -6.34
N PRO A 106 2.89 -19.03 -6.59
CA PRO A 106 2.24 -18.60 -7.81
C PRO A 106 2.08 -17.08 -7.85
N VAL A 107 2.36 -16.49 -9.01
CA VAL A 107 2.12 -15.07 -9.29
C VAL A 107 1.22 -14.93 -10.51
N TYR A 108 0.42 -13.86 -10.58
CA TYR A 108 -0.70 -13.74 -11.50
C TYR A 108 -0.65 -12.44 -12.29
N ALA A 109 -1.26 -12.44 -13.49
CA ALA A 109 -1.44 -11.23 -14.30
C ALA A 109 -2.53 -10.31 -13.73
N SER A 110 -3.50 -10.88 -13.00
CA SER A 110 -4.67 -10.14 -12.49
C SER A 110 -5.08 -10.61 -11.09
N SER A 111 -5.84 -9.79 -10.39
CA SER A 111 -6.33 -10.05 -9.03
C SER A 111 -7.42 -11.14 -8.96
N ASN A 112 -7.98 -11.57 -10.08
CA ASN A 112 -8.99 -12.64 -10.11
C ASN A 112 -8.39 -14.06 -10.17
N LYS A 113 -7.05 -14.17 -10.08
CA LYS A 113 -6.32 -15.43 -10.10
C LYS A 113 -6.57 -16.29 -11.35
N SER A 114 -6.83 -15.68 -12.50
CA SER A 114 -7.10 -16.36 -13.77
C SER A 114 -5.84 -17.02 -14.35
N GLY A 115 -5.40 -18.10 -13.70
CA GLY A 115 -4.19 -18.85 -14.01
C GLY A 115 -2.89 -18.16 -13.57
N PRO A 116 -1.93 -18.89 -13.01
CA PRO A 116 -0.64 -18.33 -12.65
C PRO A 116 0.18 -17.99 -13.90
N LEU A 117 0.81 -16.82 -13.94
CA LEU A 117 1.79 -16.48 -14.98
C LEU A 117 3.02 -17.37 -14.89
N GLU A 118 3.50 -17.51 -13.66
CA GLU A 118 4.70 -18.27 -13.33
C GLU A 118 4.69 -18.62 -11.84
N LYS A 119 5.66 -19.42 -11.42
CA LYS A 119 5.93 -19.70 -10.02
C LYS A 119 7.30 -19.14 -9.66
N LEU A 120 7.37 -18.31 -8.63
CA LEU A 120 8.60 -17.70 -8.15
C LEU A 120 9.04 -18.35 -6.82
N LYS A 121 10.34 -18.63 -6.71
CA LYS A 121 10.98 -18.98 -5.44
C LYS A 121 11.74 -17.76 -4.94
N ILE A 122 11.07 -16.93 -4.19
CA ILE A 122 11.63 -15.73 -3.55
C ILE A 122 11.14 -15.67 -2.11
N SER A 123 12.00 -15.24 -1.23
CA SER A 123 11.71 -15.03 0.20
C SER A 123 12.53 -13.85 0.71
N ASP A 124 12.07 -13.23 1.79
CA ASP A 124 12.74 -12.14 2.50
C ASP A 124 13.12 -10.96 1.61
N VAL A 125 12.27 -10.64 0.63
CA VAL A 125 12.48 -9.53 -0.28
C VAL A 125 11.40 -8.47 -0.08
N PHE A 126 11.83 -7.22 -0.02
CA PHE A 126 10.93 -6.07 -0.04
C PHE A 126 10.47 -5.81 -1.47
N VAL A 127 9.15 -5.66 -1.65
CA VAL A 127 8.52 -5.30 -2.92
C VAL A 127 7.65 -4.07 -2.72
N ASN A 128 7.66 -3.15 -3.69
CA ASN A 128 6.76 -2.01 -3.64
C ASN A 128 5.35 -2.44 -3.99
N VAL A 129 4.36 -1.99 -3.23
CA VAL A 129 2.95 -2.22 -3.51
C VAL A 129 2.45 -1.16 -4.48
N LEU A 130 1.88 -1.59 -5.61
CA LEU A 130 1.31 -0.72 -6.64
C LEU A 130 -0.21 -0.63 -6.52
N ASP A 131 -0.85 -1.74 -6.06
CA ASP A 131 -2.29 -1.84 -5.88
C ASP A 131 -2.65 -3.01 -4.96
N TYR A 132 -3.89 -3.05 -4.49
CA TYR A 132 -4.41 -4.16 -3.68
C TYR A 132 -5.90 -4.34 -3.92
N LYS A 133 -6.35 -5.60 -3.96
CA LYS A 133 -7.76 -5.95 -4.17
C LYS A 133 -8.01 -7.42 -3.85
N ASN A 134 -9.07 -7.74 -3.08
CA ASN A 134 -9.52 -9.12 -2.82
C ASN A 134 -8.40 -10.03 -2.30
N ASP A 135 -7.69 -9.62 -1.25
CA ASP A 135 -6.55 -10.34 -0.67
C ASP A 135 -5.38 -10.58 -1.64
N MET A 136 -5.33 -9.81 -2.71
CA MET A 136 -4.25 -9.82 -3.68
C MET A 136 -3.55 -8.47 -3.66
N TYR A 137 -2.24 -8.49 -3.81
CA TYR A 137 -1.39 -7.31 -3.92
C TYR A 137 -0.72 -7.27 -5.28
N TYR A 138 -0.84 -6.15 -5.98
CA TYR A 138 -0.07 -5.87 -7.18
C TYR A 138 1.25 -5.26 -6.77
N VAL A 139 2.34 -5.95 -7.01
CA VAL A 139 3.65 -5.57 -6.49
C VAL A 139 4.66 -5.35 -7.62
N PHE A 140 5.64 -4.50 -7.34
CA PHE A 140 6.81 -4.30 -8.19
C PHE A 140 8.07 -4.83 -7.51
N TYR A 141 8.64 -5.88 -8.07
CA TYR A 141 9.90 -6.45 -7.64
C TYR A 141 11.04 -5.87 -8.47
N LYS A 142 11.72 -4.85 -7.93
CA LYS A 142 12.77 -4.08 -8.63
C LYS A 142 13.90 -4.96 -9.17
N LYS A 143 14.38 -5.95 -8.38
CA LYS A 143 15.52 -6.80 -8.76
C LYS A 143 15.29 -7.56 -10.07
N LEU A 144 14.06 -7.99 -10.34
CA LEU A 144 13.68 -8.69 -11.56
C LEU A 144 13.02 -7.78 -12.59
N ASN A 145 12.79 -6.49 -12.25
CA ASN A 145 11.99 -5.55 -13.04
C ASN A 145 10.61 -6.12 -13.43
N LYS A 146 9.98 -6.86 -12.51
CA LYS A 146 8.71 -7.53 -12.74
C LYS A 146 7.60 -6.93 -11.90
N LYS A 147 6.39 -6.89 -12.48
CA LYS A 147 5.15 -6.54 -11.80
C LYS A 147 4.21 -7.73 -11.88
N PHE A 148 3.59 -8.09 -10.75
CA PHE A 148 2.67 -9.23 -10.68
C PHE A 148 1.71 -9.09 -9.50
N TRP A 149 0.60 -9.83 -9.55
CA TRP A 149 -0.29 -10.02 -8.43
C TRP A 149 0.16 -11.22 -7.60
N VAL A 150 0.10 -11.09 -6.29
CA VAL A 150 0.46 -12.12 -5.32
C VAL A 150 -0.56 -12.17 -4.20
N GLU A 151 -0.83 -13.36 -3.67
CA GLU A 151 -1.76 -13.54 -2.55
C GLU A 151 -1.16 -13.02 -1.24
N SER A 152 -2.02 -12.43 -0.41
CA SER A 152 -1.62 -11.87 0.91
C SER A 152 -0.92 -12.89 1.82
N LYS A 153 -1.29 -14.17 1.72
CA LYS A 153 -0.68 -15.25 2.53
C LYS A 153 0.84 -15.44 2.34
N TYR A 154 1.40 -14.90 1.26
CA TYR A 154 2.85 -14.91 1.00
C TYR A 154 3.53 -13.61 1.42
N LEU A 155 2.79 -12.69 2.03
CA LEU A 155 3.26 -11.35 2.36
C LEU A 155 3.28 -11.13 3.86
N CYS A 156 4.20 -10.28 4.30
CA CYS A 156 4.33 -9.85 5.67
C CYS A 156 4.43 -8.34 5.74
N ASN A 157 3.54 -7.74 6.49
CA ASN A 157 3.49 -6.30 6.76
C ASN A 157 4.09 -5.91 8.12
N ALA A 158 4.72 -6.85 8.82
CA ALA A 158 5.35 -6.55 10.09
C ALA A 158 6.73 -5.92 9.84
N ALA A 159 6.89 -4.66 10.24
CA ALA A 159 8.17 -3.96 10.17
C ALA A 159 9.13 -4.40 11.27
N CYS A 160 8.60 -4.95 12.37
CA CYS A 160 9.30 -5.06 13.65
C CYS A 160 9.38 -6.49 14.21
N THR A 161 8.73 -7.44 13.59
CA THR A 161 8.73 -8.85 14.01
C THR A 161 9.09 -9.78 12.86
N THR A 162 9.64 -10.93 13.19
CA THR A 162 9.80 -11.99 12.19
C THR A 162 8.43 -12.41 11.71
N CYS A 163 8.24 -12.34 10.41
CA CYS A 163 7.05 -12.89 9.76
C CYS A 163 7.13 -14.42 9.81
N ASN A 164 6.35 -15.07 10.65
CA ASN A 164 6.26 -16.53 10.75
C ASN A 164 5.23 -17.09 9.78
#